data_cba08fc5ae18674a18877f590d7672f7
#
_entry.id   cba08fc5ae18674a18877f590d7672f7
#
_cell.length_a   1.000
_cell.length_b   1.000
_cell.length_c   1.000
_cell.angle_alpha   90.00
_cell.angle_beta   90.00
_cell.angle_gamma   90.00
#
_symmetry.space_group_name_H-M   'P 1'
#
loop_
_entity.id
_entity.type
_entity.pdbx_description
1 polymer ?
#
loop_
_entity_poly.entity_id
_entity_poly.type
_entity_poly.pdbx_seq_one_letter_code
_entity_poly.pdbx_strand_id
1 'polypeptide(L)'
;MNMPYAHPGLTRRTAIQAGAVGLLGLGGNHLSALREAAAESLAKTYSARSVIYVFLSGGLGQHDSFDMKPLAPDNIRGEFQPIATRTPGIEICEHLPKLAARSHLWSLVRSLTHPSNDHSLGHHIMLTGRSMAPPTFNASKPMPGDWPSIASIAGDLTRRRNNLPPAVVLPERLIHRTGRVIPGQFAGEMGPRRDPWFIDASPFNSETYGAFPDYEFHHARGGVRTKSLTFQAPNLTLPEALTRGRLANRLELLKGIDHQRAQL
;
A
#
# COMPACT_ATOMS: atom_id res chain seq x y z
N MET A 1 5.91 -8.96 -43.72
CA MET A 1 4.52 -8.76 -43.26
C MET A 1 4.48 -7.52 -42.39
N ASN A 2 4.05 -6.40 -42.98
CA ASN A 2 3.90 -5.14 -42.24
C ASN A 2 2.59 -5.18 -41.42
N MET A 3 2.71 -5.16 -40.12
CA MET A 3 1.53 -4.91 -39.26
C MET A 3 1.17 -3.43 -39.35
N PRO A 4 -0.09 -3.07 -39.62
CA PRO A 4 -0.52 -1.68 -39.64
C PRO A 4 -0.54 -1.20 -38.18
N TYR A 5 0.17 -0.11 -37.90
CA TYR A 5 0.04 0.64 -36.64
C TYR A 5 -1.37 1.20 -36.59
N ALA A 6 -2.22 0.63 -35.72
CA ALA A 6 -3.48 1.22 -35.36
C ALA A 6 -3.21 2.40 -34.40
N HIS A 7 -3.40 3.63 -34.87
CA HIS A 7 -3.40 4.80 -33.98
C HIS A 7 -4.56 4.67 -32.99
N PRO A 8 -4.31 4.78 -31.66
CA PRO A 8 -5.39 4.86 -30.71
C PRO A 8 -6.28 6.06 -31.06
N GLY A 9 -7.56 5.82 -31.27
CA GLY A 9 -8.51 6.84 -31.67
C GLY A 9 -8.49 8.03 -30.71
N LEU A 10 -8.27 9.23 -31.23
CA LEU A 10 -8.32 10.48 -30.47
C LEU A 10 -9.74 10.69 -29.94
N THR A 11 -9.91 10.64 -28.62
CA THR A 11 -11.18 10.99 -27.98
C THR A 11 -11.36 12.51 -27.98
N ARG A 12 -12.64 13.00 -27.95
CA ARG A 12 -12.92 14.43 -27.82
C ARG A 12 -12.22 15.05 -26.60
N ARG A 13 -12.11 14.32 -25.52
CA ARG A 13 -11.41 14.74 -24.30
C ARG A 13 -9.92 14.94 -24.55
N THR A 14 -9.28 14.02 -25.26
CA THR A 14 -7.86 14.12 -25.62
C THR A 14 -7.61 15.30 -26.57
N ALA A 15 -8.52 15.58 -27.50
CA ALA A 15 -8.44 16.74 -28.37
C ALA A 15 -8.58 18.07 -27.62
N ILE A 16 -9.49 18.15 -26.65
CA ILE A 16 -9.65 19.33 -25.78
C ILE A 16 -8.43 19.53 -24.88
N GLN A 17 -7.88 18.46 -24.33
CA GLN A 17 -6.66 18.53 -23.52
C GLN A 17 -5.45 18.99 -24.36
N ALA A 18 -5.31 18.49 -25.58
CA ALA A 18 -4.25 18.93 -26.49
C ALA A 18 -4.43 20.39 -26.90
N GLY A 19 -5.68 20.86 -27.10
CA GLY A 19 -6.00 22.27 -27.34
C GLY A 19 -5.68 23.18 -26.17
N ALA A 20 -5.97 22.76 -24.94
CA ALA A 20 -5.65 23.48 -23.72
C ALA A 20 -4.14 23.60 -23.49
N VAL A 21 -3.37 22.55 -23.81
CA VAL A 21 -1.89 22.55 -23.76
C VAL A 21 -1.33 23.53 -24.79
N GLY A 22 -1.93 23.64 -25.97
CA GLY A 22 -1.54 24.63 -26.98
C GLY A 22 -1.81 26.07 -26.54
N LEU A 23 -2.91 26.32 -25.82
CA LEU A 23 -3.26 27.64 -25.26
C LEU A 23 -2.28 28.10 -24.15
N LEU A 24 -1.63 27.16 -23.47
CA LEU A 24 -0.61 27.41 -22.47
C LEU A 24 0.80 27.61 -23.06
N GLY A 25 0.93 27.71 -24.39
CA GLY A 25 2.21 27.90 -25.07
C GLY A 25 3.10 26.65 -25.15
N LEU A 26 2.56 25.49 -24.77
CA LEU A 26 3.26 24.19 -24.85
C LEU A 26 2.93 23.56 -26.21
N GLY A 27 3.74 23.81 -27.22
CA GLY A 27 3.61 23.15 -28.52
C GLY A 27 3.92 21.66 -28.46
N GLY A 28 3.53 20.92 -29.53
CA GLY A 28 3.77 19.46 -29.63
C GLY A 28 5.24 19.06 -29.42
N ASN A 29 6.18 19.93 -29.77
CA ASN A 29 7.60 19.73 -29.54
C ASN A 29 7.98 19.74 -28.04
N HIS A 30 7.30 20.53 -27.21
CA HIS A 30 7.52 20.54 -25.77
C HIS A 30 6.96 19.27 -25.12
N LEU A 31 5.84 18.75 -25.65
CA LEU A 31 5.27 17.50 -25.17
C LEU A 31 6.17 16.30 -25.53
N SER A 32 6.78 16.31 -26.71
CA SER A 32 7.77 15.32 -27.12
C SER A 32 9.04 15.40 -26.26
N ALA A 33 9.55 16.60 -26.04
CA ALA A 33 10.72 16.82 -25.18
C ALA A 33 10.45 16.41 -23.72
N LEU A 34 9.26 16.68 -23.19
CA LEU A 34 8.85 16.20 -21.85
C LEU A 34 8.70 14.67 -21.80
N ARG A 35 8.23 14.04 -22.88
CA ARG A 35 8.15 12.59 -22.98
C ARG A 35 9.53 11.95 -23.12
N GLU A 36 10.43 12.54 -23.87
CA GLU A 36 11.83 12.10 -23.99
C GLU A 36 12.59 12.28 -22.67
N ALA A 37 12.44 13.44 -22.00
CA ALA A 37 13.01 13.65 -20.68
C ALA A 37 12.44 12.71 -19.62
N ALA A 38 11.15 12.40 -19.70
CA ALA A 38 10.51 11.40 -18.85
C ALA A 38 10.98 9.98 -19.19
N ALA A 39 11.19 9.64 -20.48
CA ALA A 39 11.71 8.36 -20.91
C ALA A 39 13.20 8.19 -20.57
N GLU A 40 14.01 9.23 -20.69
CA GLU A 40 15.41 9.23 -20.19
C GLU A 40 15.48 9.11 -18.67
N SER A 41 14.57 9.75 -17.95
CA SER A 41 14.41 9.58 -16.50
C SER A 41 13.96 8.16 -16.16
N LEU A 42 13.14 7.52 -17.00
CA LEU A 42 12.72 6.13 -16.87
C LEU A 42 13.81 5.12 -17.25
N ALA A 43 14.74 5.51 -18.13
CA ALA A 43 15.90 4.69 -18.48
C ALA A 43 17.01 4.69 -17.41
N LYS A 44 16.97 5.60 -16.43
CA LYS A 44 17.75 5.47 -15.20
C LYS A 44 17.28 4.21 -14.49
N THR A 45 18.12 3.21 -14.47
CA THR A 45 17.93 1.95 -13.73
C THR A 45 17.47 2.28 -12.32
N TYR A 46 16.18 2.09 -12.06
CA TYR A 46 15.64 2.23 -10.72
C TYR A 46 16.38 1.26 -9.81
N SER A 47 17.05 1.77 -8.81
CA SER A 47 17.79 0.95 -7.85
C SER A 47 16.87 0.28 -6.83
N ALA A 48 15.65 0.79 -6.67
CA ALA A 48 14.67 0.24 -5.75
C ALA A 48 14.20 -1.15 -6.20
N ARG A 49 14.51 -2.15 -5.37
CA ARG A 49 14.13 -3.55 -5.62
C ARG A 49 12.87 -3.97 -4.88
N SER A 50 12.46 -3.20 -3.89
CA SER A 50 11.34 -3.50 -3.00
C SER A 50 10.66 -2.22 -2.56
N VAL A 51 9.36 -2.29 -2.33
CA VAL A 51 8.55 -1.23 -1.76
C VAL A 51 7.92 -1.73 -0.47
N ILE A 52 8.03 -0.95 0.59
CA ILE A 52 7.30 -1.16 1.84
C ILE A 52 6.25 -0.06 1.93
N TYR A 53 4.99 -0.44 1.85
CA TYR A 53 3.87 0.46 2.04
C TYR A 53 3.40 0.40 3.50
N VAL A 54 3.71 1.44 4.27
CA VAL A 54 3.29 1.52 5.68
C VAL A 54 1.96 2.25 5.74
N PHE A 55 0.89 1.50 5.97
CA PHE A 55 -0.45 2.04 6.10
C PHE A 55 -0.81 2.24 7.57
N LEU A 56 -1.00 3.49 7.98
CA LEU A 56 -1.31 3.87 9.35
C LEU A 56 -2.83 4.08 9.49
N SER A 57 -3.53 3.00 9.78
CA SER A 57 -4.98 2.99 9.94
C SER A 57 -5.38 3.59 11.30
N GLY A 58 -6.14 4.67 11.28
CA GLY A 58 -6.72 5.26 12.48
C GLY A 58 -5.82 6.20 13.29
N GLY A 59 -4.66 6.53 12.80
CA GLY A 59 -3.73 7.50 13.35
C GLY A 59 -2.71 7.76 12.27
N LEU A 60 -1.99 8.63 12.35
CA LEU A 60 -1.34 9.77 12.79
C LEU A 60 -2.09 11.04 12.31
N GLY A 61 -2.56 11.88 13.20
CA GLY A 61 -3.25 13.12 12.84
C GLY A 61 -2.34 14.03 11.99
N GLN A 62 -2.89 14.62 10.93
CA GLN A 62 -2.13 15.50 10.03
C GLN A 62 -1.55 16.68 10.79
N HIS A 63 -2.35 17.30 11.67
CA HIS A 63 -1.95 18.46 12.48
C HIS A 63 -0.97 18.08 13.60
N ASP A 64 -0.96 16.82 14.01
CA ASP A 64 -0.10 16.31 15.06
C ASP A 64 1.18 15.66 14.54
N SER A 65 1.45 15.78 13.22
CA SER A 65 2.57 15.07 12.61
C SER A 65 3.33 15.89 11.57
N PHE A 66 2.83 15.91 10.34
CA PHE A 66 3.58 16.42 9.18
C PHE A 66 3.08 17.78 8.66
N ASP A 67 1.91 18.27 9.13
CA ASP A 67 1.32 19.53 8.70
C ASP A 67 0.68 20.26 9.87
N MET A 68 1.48 20.67 10.82
CA MET A 68 1.07 21.14 12.13
C MET A 68 0.36 22.50 12.15
N LYS A 69 0.53 23.30 11.06
CA LYS A 69 -0.11 24.63 10.90
C LYS A 69 0.09 25.56 12.13
N PRO A 70 1.33 25.83 12.54
CA PRO A 70 1.63 26.54 13.80
C PRO A 70 1.03 27.94 13.89
N LEU A 71 0.74 28.56 12.74
CA LEU A 71 0.14 29.91 12.66
C LEU A 71 -1.41 29.87 12.65
N ALA A 72 -2.02 28.67 12.66
CA ALA A 72 -3.47 28.55 12.73
C ALA A 72 -3.98 28.80 14.15
N PRO A 73 -5.27 29.17 14.30
CA PRO A 73 -5.92 29.27 15.62
C PRO A 73 -5.84 27.99 16.43
N ASP A 74 -5.91 28.10 17.74
CA ASP A 74 -5.76 26.99 18.70
C ASP A 74 -6.74 25.83 18.49
N ASN A 75 -7.92 26.11 17.94
CA ASN A 75 -8.91 25.10 17.59
C ASN A 75 -8.62 24.36 16.27
N ILE A 76 -7.54 24.72 15.56
CA ILE A 76 -7.14 24.07 14.30
C ILE A 76 -5.76 23.45 14.45
N ARG A 77 -4.80 24.12 15.07
CA ARG A 77 -3.46 23.58 15.30
C ARG A 77 -3.48 22.49 16.36
N GLY A 78 -2.58 21.51 16.26
CA GLY A 78 -2.38 20.50 17.28
C GLY A 78 -1.72 21.05 18.55
N GLU A 79 -1.67 20.24 19.60
CA GLU A 79 -1.05 20.61 20.89
C GLU A 79 0.47 20.51 20.86
N PHE A 80 1.03 19.71 19.92
CA PHE A 80 2.47 19.48 19.82
C PHE A 80 3.19 20.62 19.13
N GLN A 81 4.50 20.75 19.42
CA GLN A 81 5.31 21.80 18.86
C GLN A 81 6.01 21.34 17.58
N PRO A 82 6.15 22.24 16.58
CA PRO A 82 6.92 21.96 15.38
C PRO A 82 8.42 22.01 15.70
N ILE A 83 9.18 21.10 15.13
CA ILE A 83 10.65 21.15 15.09
C ILE A 83 11.15 21.26 13.67
N ALA A 84 12.23 22.00 13.49
CA ALA A 84 12.90 22.12 12.22
C ALA A 84 13.47 20.76 11.77
N THR A 85 13.39 20.51 10.47
CA THR A 85 14.01 19.34 9.87
C THR A 85 15.40 19.70 9.29
N ARG A 86 16.14 18.70 8.85
CA ARG A 86 17.39 18.93 8.10
C ARG A 86 17.16 19.66 6.78
N THR A 87 15.94 19.60 6.23
CA THR A 87 15.57 20.30 4.99
C THR A 87 14.98 21.67 5.35
N PRO A 88 15.60 22.79 4.94
CA PRO A 88 15.09 24.11 5.24
C PRO A 88 13.64 24.31 4.80
N GLY A 89 12.83 24.95 5.64
CA GLY A 89 11.42 25.24 5.36
C GLY A 89 10.45 24.09 5.59
N ILE A 90 10.93 22.92 6.04
CA ILE A 90 10.08 21.80 6.44
C ILE A 90 10.17 21.64 7.96
N GLU A 91 9.02 21.72 8.60
CA GLU A 91 8.85 21.45 10.02
C GLU A 91 7.87 20.30 10.21
N ILE A 92 8.10 19.46 11.23
CA ILE A 92 7.26 18.35 11.62
C ILE A 92 7.16 18.27 13.15
N CYS A 93 6.29 17.41 13.65
CA CYS A 93 6.06 17.24 15.09
C CYS A 93 7.33 16.90 15.87
N GLU A 94 7.47 17.49 17.06
CA GLU A 94 8.56 17.26 18.01
C GLU A 94 8.75 15.79 18.41
N HIS A 95 7.71 14.99 18.33
CA HIS A 95 7.77 13.56 18.60
C HIS A 95 8.37 12.73 17.46
N LEU A 96 8.77 13.38 16.35
CA LEU A 96 9.36 12.72 15.17
C LEU A 96 10.84 13.13 14.92
N PRO A 97 11.71 13.25 15.95
CA PRO A 97 13.06 13.81 15.79
C PRO A 97 13.94 12.97 14.85
N LYS A 98 13.75 11.65 14.82
CA LYS A 98 14.49 10.76 13.91
C LYS A 98 14.11 10.96 12.44
N LEU A 99 12.86 11.31 12.16
CA LEU A 99 12.43 11.67 10.81
C LEU A 99 12.90 13.08 10.44
N ALA A 100 12.83 14.03 11.35
CA ALA A 100 13.34 15.39 11.14
C ALA A 100 14.83 15.38 10.74
N ALA A 101 15.66 14.62 11.44
CA ALA A 101 17.08 14.46 11.12
C ALA A 101 17.35 13.78 9.76
N ARG A 102 16.39 13.06 9.21
CA ARG A 102 16.48 12.30 7.94
C ARG A 102 15.63 12.86 6.82
N SER A 103 15.18 14.10 6.92
CA SER A 103 14.26 14.69 5.94
C SER A 103 14.79 14.71 4.50
N HIS A 104 16.09 14.65 4.30
CA HIS A 104 16.72 14.50 2.98
C HIS A 104 16.49 13.14 2.31
N LEU A 105 15.93 12.15 3.02
CA LEU A 105 15.65 10.80 2.53
C LEU A 105 14.17 10.58 2.19
N TRP A 106 13.29 11.53 2.45
CA TRP A 106 11.87 11.39 2.21
C TRP A 106 11.26 12.66 1.60
N SER A 107 10.11 12.50 0.99
CA SER A 107 9.30 13.58 0.44
C SER A 107 7.95 13.63 1.13
N LEU A 108 7.40 14.83 1.27
CA LEU A 108 6.11 15.06 1.90
C LEU A 108 5.11 15.59 0.89
N VAL A 109 3.97 14.88 0.77
CA VAL A 109 2.84 15.31 -0.06
C VAL A 109 1.68 15.66 0.85
N ARG A 110 1.47 16.96 1.09
CA ARG A 110 0.40 17.50 1.96
C ARG A 110 -0.93 17.68 1.24
N SER A 111 -0.95 17.60 -0.07
CA SER A 111 -2.13 17.87 -0.92
C SER A 111 -3.00 16.65 -1.19
N LEU A 112 -2.68 15.48 -0.61
CA LEU A 112 -3.52 14.30 -0.74
C LEU A 112 -4.83 14.51 0.01
N THR A 113 -5.95 14.32 -0.69
CA THR A 113 -7.29 14.48 -0.14
C THR A 113 -8.27 13.54 -0.82
N HIS A 114 -9.39 13.28 -0.16
CA HIS A 114 -10.52 12.52 -0.71
C HIS A 114 -11.84 13.05 -0.12
N PRO A 115 -12.99 12.83 -0.79
CA PRO A 115 -14.27 13.42 -0.40
C PRO A 115 -15.01 12.70 0.72
N SER A 116 -14.47 11.61 1.28
CA SER A 116 -15.20 10.75 2.22
C SER A 116 -14.78 10.97 3.66
N ASN A 117 -15.77 11.03 4.55
CA ASN A 117 -15.61 10.99 6.01
C ASN A 117 -15.86 9.58 6.60
N ASP A 118 -16.23 8.60 5.76
CA ASP A 118 -16.40 7.22 6.18
C ASP A 118 -15.06 6.50 6.22
N HIS A 119 -14.77 5.86 7.36
CA HIS A 119 -13.49 5.17 7.57
C HIS A 119 -13.25 4.05 6.55
N SER A 120 -14.26 3.22 6.26
CA SER A 120 -14.08 2.10 5.34
C SER A 120 -13.85 2.55 3.91
N LEU A 121 -14.55 3.61 3.48
CA LEU A 121 -14.33 4.20 2.16
C LEU A 121 -12.98 4.91 2.10
N GLY A 122 -12.57 5.62 3.15
CA GLY A 122 -11.25 6.22 3.25
C GLY A 122 -10.13 5.17 3.13
N HIS A 123 -10.24 4.06 3.84
CA HIS A 123 -9.30 2.92 3.70
C HIS A 123 -9.27 2.38 2.28
N HIS A 124 -10.45 2.18 1.68
CA HIS A 124 -10.56 1.69 0.31
C HIS A 124 -9.84 2.63 -0.68
N ILE A 125 -10.09 3.93 -0.59
CA ILE A 125 -9.44 4.94 -1.44
C ILE A 125 -7.91 4.88 -1.29
N MET A 126 -7.41 4.87 -0.06
CA MET A 126 -5.98 4.88 0.21
C MET A 126 -5.27 3.59 -0.21
N LEU A 127 -5.93 2.44 -0.07
CA LEU A 127 -5.35 1.13 -0.41
C LEU A 127 -5.44 0.81 -1.90
N THR A 128 -6.39 1.41 -2.62
CA THR A 128 -6.59 1.15 -4.06
C THR A 128 -6.06 2.28 -4.96
N GLY A 129 -5.84 3.48 -4.41
CA GLY A 129 -5.48 4.68 -5.18
C GLY A 129 -6.61 5.21 -6.05
N ARG A 130 -7.86 4.80 -5.82
CA ARG A 130 -9.04 5.26 -6.55
C ARG A 130 -9.79 6.30 -5.75
N SER A 131 -10.11 7.43 -6.36
CA SER A 131 -10.79 8.56 -5.70
C SER A 131 -12.26 8.31 -5.37
N MET A 132 -12.86 7.26 -5.93
CA MET A 132 -14.28 6.93 -5.78
C MET A 132 -14.44 5.45 -5.46
N ALA A 133 -15.50 5.13 -4.70
CA ALA A 133 -15.91 3.74 -4.50
C ALA A 133 -16.47 3.13 -5.80
N PRO A 134 -16.30 1.82 -6.01
CA PRO A 134 -17.02 1.11 -7.06
C PRO A 134 -18.51 1.04 -6.73
N PRO A 135 -19.39 0.86 -7.73
CA PRO A 135 -20.85 0.79 -7.51
C PRO A 135 -21.28 -0.30 -6.52
N THR A 136 -20.48 -1.35 -6.38
CA THR A 136 -20.73 -2.49 -5.49
C THR A 136 -20.14 -2.33 -4.10
N PHE A 137 -19.52 -1.19 -3.79
CA PHE A 137 -18.84 -0.97 -2.53
C PHE A 137 -19.73 -1.20 -1.31
N ASN A 138 -19.20 -1.94 -0.35
CA ASN A 138 -19.86 -2.17 0.94
C ASN A 138 -18.91 -1.83 2.08
N ALA A 139 -19.27 -0.84 2.90
CA ALA A 139 -18.44 -0.40 4.02
C ALA A 139 -18.23 -1.46 5.12
N SER A 140 -19.06 -2.51 5.15
CA SER A 140 -19.02 -3.54 6.18
C SER A 140 -18.27 -4.80 5.80
N LYS A 141 -18.00 -5.01 4.51
CA LYS A 141 -17.29 -6.22 4.03
C LYS A 141 -16.67 -5.99 2.64
N PRO A 142 -15.57 -6.67 2.33
CA PRO A 142 -15.03 -6.69 0.97
C PRO A 142 -16.02 -7.31 -0.02
N MET A 143 -16.07 -6.76 -1.23
CA MET A 143 -16.91 -7.23 -2.32
C MET A 143 -16.07 -7.67 -3.52
N PRO A 144 -16.51 -8.67 -4.31
CA PRO A 144 -15.80 -9.09 -5.52
C PRO A 144 -15.63 -7.99 -6.57
N GLY A 145 -16.52 -6.98 -6.56
CA GLY A 145 -16.45 -5.82 -7.46
C GLY A 145 -15.69 -4.62 -6.87
N ASP A 146 -14.98 -4.78 -5.75
CA ASP A 146 -14.13 -3.72 -5.22
C ASP A 146 -12.94 -3.47 -6.16
N TRP A 147 -12.41 -2.23 -6.14
CA TRP A 147 -11.17 -1.94 -6.84
C TRP A 147 -10.01 -2.74 -6.23
N PRO A 148 -9.09 -3.24 -7.06
CA PRO A 148 -7.95 -4.00 -6.57
C PRO A 148 -7.02 -3.12 -5.72
N SER A 149 -6.46 -3.70 -4.67
CA SER A 149 -5.45 -3.04 -3.85
C SER A 149 -4.17 -2.79 -4.65
N ILE A 150 -3.41 -1.77 -4.25
CA ILE A 150 -2.06 -1.50 -4.79
C ILE A 150 -1.17 -2.74 -4.66
N ALA A 151 -1.29 -3.47 -3.55
CA ALA A 151 -0.54 -4.71 -3.33
C ALA A 151 -0.91 -5.81 -4.34
N SER A 152 -2.22 -5.97 -4.65
CA SER A 152 -2.68 -6.94 -5.65
C SER A 152 -2.17 -6.60 -7.05
N ILE A 153 -2.26 -5.33 -7.45
CA ILE A 153 -1.77 -4.85 -8.74
C ILE A 153 -0.25 -5.06 -8.84
N ALA A 154 0.50 -4.64 -7.83
CA ALA A 154 1.95 -4.83 -7.79
C ALA A 154 2.33 -6.32 -7.83
N GLY A 155 1.57 -7.16 -7.13
CA GLY A 155 1.77 -8.60 -7.11
C GLY A 155 1.52 -9.27 -8.46
N ASP A 156 0.51 -8.82 -9.21
CA ASP A 156 0.20 -9.35 -10.55
C ASP A 156 1.22 -8.92 -11.59
N LEU A 157 1.72 -7.69 -11.51
CA LEU A 157 2.70 -7.13 -12.43
C LEU A 157 4.15 -7.57 -12.15
N THR A 158 4.42 -8.12 -10.97
CA THR A 158 5.77 -8.49 -10.55
C THR A 158 6.00 -9.99 -10.74
N ARG A 159 7.09 -10.35 -11.41
CA ARG A 159 7.48 -11.76 -11.56
C ARG A 159 7.83 -12.37 -10.20
N ARG A 160 7.27 -13.53 -9.91
CA ARG A 160 7.62 -14.32 -8.73
C ARG A 160 9.09 -14.74 -8.79
N ARG A 161 9.78 -14.60 -7.67
CA ARG A 161 11.17 -15.04 -7.50
C ARG A 161 11.22 -16.00 -6.32
N ASN A 162 11.99 -17.09 -6.47
CA ASN A 162 12.21 -18.06 -5.40
C ASN A 162 10.92 -18.64 -4.79
N ASN A 163 9.87 -18.80 -5.59
CA ASN A 163 8.55 -19.28 -5.15
C ASN A 163 7.88 -18.42 -4.05
N LEU A 164 8.39 -17.23 -3.79
CA LEU A 164 7.75 -16.29 -2.86
C LEU A 164 6.71 -15.43 -3.58
N PRO A 165 5.57 -15.14 -2.94
CA PRO A 165 4.62 -14.18 -3.46
C PRO A 165 5.28 -12.79 -3.59
N PRO A 166 5.04 -12.07 -4.70
CA PRO A 166 5.64 -10.76 -4.91
C PRO A 166 5.02 -9.66 -4.05
N ALA A 167 3.82 -9.87 -3.53
CA ALA A 167 3.14 -8.95 -2.63
C ALA A 167 2.71 -9.65 -1.35
N VAL A 168 3.02 -9.04 -0.22
CA VAL A 168 2.77 -9.57 1.12
C VAL A 168 2.13 -8.50 1.99
N VAL A 169 1.14 -8.85 2.77
CA VAL A 169 0.50 -7.98 3.77
C VAL A 169 0.84 -8.47 5.16
N LEU A 170 1.33 -7.59 6.00
CA LEU A 170 1.77 -7.81 7.37
C LEU A 170 1.09 -6.78 8.30
N PRO A 171 0.95 -7.08 9.58
CA PRO A 171 1.13 -8.38 10.25
C PRO A 171 -0.07 -9.30 10.07
N GLU A 172 -1.21 -8.75 9.64
CA GLU A 172 -2.48 -9.42 9.46
C GLU A 172 -3.38 -8.64 8.49
N ARG A 173 -4.56 -9.16 8.20
CA ARG A 173 -5.60 -8.42 7.49
C ARG A 173 -6.05 -7.22 8.31
N LEU A 174 -6.43 -6.13 7.64
CA LEU A 174 -7.08 -5.01 8.31
C LEU A 174 -8.47 -5.44 8.79
N ILE A 175 -8.63 -5.54 10.09
CA ILE A 175 -9.87 -5.94 10.75
C ILE A 175 -10.28 -4.84 11.71
N HIS A 176 -11.53 -4.39 11.60
CA HIS A 176 -12.10 -3.43 12.53
C HIS A 176 -12.32 -4.08 13.90
N ARG A 177 -12.34 -3.30 15.00
CA ARG A 177 -12.59 -3.78 16.36
C ARG A 177 -13.83 -4.65 16.53
N THR A 178 -14.82 -4.55 15.64
CA THR A 178 -16.02 -5.38 15.62
C THR A 178 -15.84 -6.72 14.92
N GLY A 179 -14.62 -7.07 14.46
CA GLY A 179 -14.32 -8.29 13.71
C GLY A 179 -14.60 -8.21 12.22
N ARG A 180 -15.15 -7.10 11.70
CA ARG A 180 -15.39 -6.96 10.26
C ARG A 180 -14.08 -6.73 9.51
N VAL A 181 -13.93 -7.39 8.38
CA VAL A 181 -12.79 -7.21 7.48
C VAL A 181 -12.97 -5.92 6.68
N ILE A 182 -11.95 -5.05 6.71
CA ILE A 182 -11.97 -3.76 6.01
C ILE A 182 -11.84 -3.98 4.50
N PRO A 183 -12.65 -3.32 3.65
CA PRO A 183 -12.52 -3.40 2.19
C PRO A 183 -11.28 -2.68 1.67
N GLY A 184 -10.88 -2.95 0.41
CA GLY A 184 -9.77 -2.27 -0.28
C GLY A 184 -8.41 -2.94 -0.14
N GLN A 185 -8.28 -4.03 0.60
CA GLN A 185 -7.01 -4.74 0.79
C GLN A 185 -6.84 -6.00 -0.09
N PHE A 186 -7.86 -6.34 -0.86
CA PHE A 186 -7.91 -7.54 -1.71
C PHE A 186 -7.78 -7.21 -3.20
N ALA A 187 -7.78 -8.25 -4.02
CA ALA A 187 -7.71 -8.11 -5.47
C ALA A 187 -9.05 -7.67 -6.11
N GLY A 188 -10.17 -7.78 -5.39
CA GLY A 188 -11.47 -7.34 -5.86
C GLY A 188 -11.83 -7.88 -7.24
N GLU A 189 -12.09 -7.00 -8.20
CA GLU A 189 -12.45 -7.37 -9.58
C GLU A 189 -11.40 -8.18 -10.33
N MET A 190 -10.13 -8.15 -9.90
CA MET A 190 -9.09 -9.01 -10.48
C MET A 190 -9.20 -10.48 -10.06
N GLY A 191 -10.05 -10.77 -9.09
CA GLY A 191 -10.32 -12.10 -8.57
C GLY A 191 -9.35 -12.58 -7.49
N PRO A 192 -9.79 -13.50 -6.61
CA PRO A 192 -9.09 -13.87 -5.37
C PRO A 192 -7.75 -14.57 -5.59
N ARG A 193 -7.46 -15.07 -6.79
CA ARG A 193 -6.15 -15.64 -7.11
C ARG A 193 -5.03 -14.60 -7.17
N ARG A 194 -5.39 -13.32 -7.24
CA ARG A 194 -4.48 -12.17 -7.28
C ARG A 194 -4.44 -11.42 -5.95
N ASP A 195 -5.07 -11.97 -4.91
CA ASP A 195 -4.92 -11.43 -3.57
C ASP A 195 -3.45 -11.42 -3.17
N PRO A 196 -2.98 -10.41 -2.44
CA PRO A 196 -1.66 -10.44 -1.85
C PRO A 196 -1.60 -11.56 -0.80
N TRP A 197 -0.40 -12.02 -0.49
CA TRP A 197 -0.25 -13.02 0.56
C TRP A 197 -0.41 -12.38 1.94
N PHE A 198 -1.48 -12.71 2.62
CA PHE A 198 -1.70 -12.28 4.00
C PHE A 198 -0.98 -13.22 4.96
N ILE A 199 -0.15 -12.66 5.83
CA ILE A 199 0.53 -13.39 6.90
C ILE A 199 -0.16 -13.01 8.21
N ASP A 200 -0.82 -13.97 8.84
CA ASP A 200 -1.41 -13.80 10.16
C ASP A 200 -0.30 -13.96 11.22
N ALA A 201 0.49 -12.92 11.38
CA ALA A 201 1.58 -12.90 12.35
C ALA A 201 1.11 -12.52 13.76
N SER A 202 -0.05 -11.91 13.85
CA SER A 202 -0.65 -11.46 15.10
C SER A 202 -2.16 -11.61 14.99
N PRO A 203 -2.76 -12.62 15.60
CA PRO A 203 -4.22 -12.81 15.56
C PRO A 203 -4.94 -11.56 16.05
N PHE A 204 -6.00 -11.17 15.36
CA PHE A 204 -6.82 -10.03 15.74
C PHE A 204 -7.34 -10.19 17.16
N ASN A 205 -7.12 -9.19 17.98
CA ASN A 205 -7.66 -9.08 19.32
C ASN A 205 -8.41 -7.75 19.44
N SER A 206 -9.73 -7.82 19.67
CA SER A 206 -10.60 -6.65 19.77
C SER A 206 -10.31 -5.78 20.99
N GLU A 207 -9.64 -6.30 22.01
CA GLU A 207 -9.33 -5.55 23.23
C GLU A 207 -8.02 -4.76 23.11
N THR A 208 -7.03 -5.29 22.41
CA THR A 208 -5.70 -4.69 22.27
C THR A 208 -5.43 -4.10 20.90
N TYR A 209 -6.33 -4.29 19.95
CA TYR A 209 -6.14 -3.92 18.53
C TYR A 209 -4.90 -4.53 17.87
N GLY A 210 -4.37 -5.54 18.51
CA GLY A 210 -3.61 -6.64 17.96
C GLY A 210 -2.36 -6.38 17.16
N ALA A 211 -1.42 -5.54 17.57
CA ALA A 211 -0.14 -5.49 16.88
C ALA A 211 0.93 -6.27 17.64
N PHE A 212 1.69 -7.09 16.90
CA PHE A 212 2.92 -7.68 17.43
C PHE A 212 4.03 -6.61 17.49
N PRO A 213 4.96 -6.63 18.46
CA PRO A 213 5.12 -7.66 19.51
C PRO A 213 4.22 -7.50 20.72
N ASP A 214 3.96 -6.33 21.20
CA ASP A 214 3.12 -6.07 22.35
C ASP A 214 2.51 -4.69 22.19
N TYR A 215 1.34 -4.63 21.62
CA TYR A 215 0.60 -3.39 21.66
C TYR A 215 -0.10 -3.27 22.99
N GLU A 216 0.51 -2.56 23.92
CA GLU A 216 0.03 -2.41 25.29
C GLU A 216 -1.04 -1.32 25.47
N PHE A 217 -1.30 -0.55 24.43
CA PHE A 217 -2.17 0.61 24.54
C PHE A 217 -3.61 0.31 24.14
N HIS A 218 -4.51 0.36 25.12
CA HIS A 218 -5.94 0.29 24.90
C HIS A 218 -6.56 1.65 25.16
N HIS A 219 -7.02 2.34 24.13
CA HIS A 219 -7.59 3.69 24.23
C HIS A 219 -8.75 3.83 25.20
N ALA A 220 -9.57 2.79 25.39
CA ALA A 220 -10.73 2.82 26.27
C ALA A 220 -10.42 2.42 27.72
N ARG A 221 -9.32 1.74 28.00
CA ARG A 221 -9.04 1.15 29.32
C ARG A 221 -7.70 1.55 29.94
N GLY A 222 -6.89 2.35 29.26
CA GLY A 222 -5.57 2.75 29.75
C GLY A 222 -4.67 1.57 30.08
N GLY A 223 -3.72 1.26 29.21
CA GLY A 223 -2.54 0.45 29.48
C GLY A 223 -2.73 -0.87 30.27
N VAL A 224 -3.72 -1.70 29.95
CA VAL A 224 -3.77 -3.06 30.51
C VAL A 224 -2.76 -3.93 29.78
N ARG A 225 -1.72 -4.37 30.46
CA ARG A 225 -0.78 -5.38 29.95
C ARG A 225 -1.54 -6.68 29.69
N THR A 226 -1.74 -7.01 28.46
CA THR A 226 -2.11 -8.36 28.02
C THR A 226 -0.88 -9.22 27.94
N LYS A 227 -1.05 -10.54 28.08
CA LYS A 227 0.05 -11.51 27.88
C LYS A 227 0.72 -11.24 26.55
N SER A 228 2.06 -11.23 26.58
CA SER A 228 2.91 -11.14 25.40
C SER A 228 2.36 -12.00 24.25
N LEU A 229 1.99 -11.37 23.15
CA LEU A 229 1.56 -12.08 21.95
C LEU A 229 2.80 -12.72 21.34
N THR A 230 2.83 -14.04 21.26
CA THR A 230 3.89 -14.74 20.57
C THR A 230 3.70 -14.58 19.07
N PHE A 231 4.75 -14.16 18.35
CA PHE A 231 4.72 -14.13 16.90
C PHE A 231 4.41 -15.54 16.38
N GLN A 232 3.26 -15.68 15.77
CA GLN A 232 2.84 -16.91 15.10
C GLN A 232 2.63 -16.60 13.64
N ALA A 233 3.37 -17.27 12.78
CA ALA A 233 3.16 -17.26 11.35
C ALA A 233 2.63 -18.66 10.93
N PRO A 234 1.36 -18.97 11.18
CA PRO A 234 0.81 -20.30 10.97
C PRO A 234 1.00 -20.80 9.54
N ASN A 235 0.99 -19.87 8.57
CA ASN A 235 1.21 -20.18 7.16
C ASN A 235 2.67 -20.44 6.80
N LEU A 236 3.62 -20.18 7.71
CA LEU A 236 5.05 -20.44 7.55
C LEU A 236 5.54 -21.58 8.44
N THR A 237 4.70 -22.09 9.32
CA THR A 237 4.98 -23.24 10.15
C THR A 237 4.50 -24.51 9.46
N LEU A 238 5.31 -25.58 9.57
CA LEU A 238 4.86 -26.89 9.08
C LEU A 238 3.72 -27.40 9.96
N PRO A 239 2.60 -27.87 9.38
CA PRO A 239 1.58 -28.57 10.14
C PRO A 239 2.20 -29.73 10.96
N GLU A 240 1.70 -29.98 12.16
CA GLU A 240 2.23 -31.03 13.05
C GLU A 240 2.37 -32.40 12.37
N ALA A 241 1.46 -32.72 11.45
CA ALA A 241 1.50 -33.96 10.67
C ALA A 241 2.59 -33.98 9.59
N LEU A 242 3.27 -32.88 9.31
CA LEU A 242 4.27 -32.76 8.24
C LEU A 242 5.66 -32.52 8.82
N THR A 243 6.42 -33.59 9.03
CA THR A 243 7.81 -33.50 9.47
C THR A 243 8.71 -32.89 8.36
N ARG A 244 9.84 -32.30 8.74
CA ARG A 244 10.84 -31.78 7.79
C ARG A 244 11.31 -32.84 6.79
N GLY A 245 11.46 -34.10 7.22
CA GLY A 245 11.82 -35.19 6.33
C GLY A 245 10.74 -35.48 5.27
N ARG A 246 9.47 -35.51 5.67
CA ARG A 246 8.35 -35.65 4.73
C ARG A 246 8.25 -34.51 3.73
N LEU A 247 8.55 -33.29 4.17
CA LEU A 247 8.60 -32.14 3.27
C LEU A 247 9.76 -32.28 2.27
N ALA A 248 10.96 -32.66 2.72
CA ALA A 248 12.10 -32.88 1.85
C ALA A 248 11.82 -33.92 0.78
N ASN A 249 11.26 -35.07 1.16
CA ASN A 249 10.90 -36.14 0.23
C ASN A 249 9.86 -35.67 -0.82
N ARG A 250 8.88 -34.85 -0.42
CA ARG A 250 7.89 -34.28 -1.35
C ARG A 250 8.54 -33.30 -2.32
N LEU A 251 9.48 -32.49 -1.86
CA LEU A 251 10.24 -31.56 -2.73
C LEU A 251 11.12 -32.31 -3.73
N GLU A 252 11.75 -33.40 -3.33
CA GLU A 252 12.54 -34.26 -4.24
C GLU A 252 11.65 -34.93 -5.30
N LEU A 253 10.49 -35.45 -4.88
CA LEU A 253 9.51 -36.01 -5.82
C LEU A 253 9.04 -34.97 -6.81
N LEU A 254 8.72 -33.74 -6.36
CA LEU A 254 8.33 -32.64 -7.23
C LEU A 254 9.41 -32.30 -8.24
N LYS A 255 10.68 -32.19 -7.80
CA LYS A 255 11.83 -31.97 -8.69
C LYS A 255 11.97 -33.07 -9.72
N GLY A 256 11.75 -34.33 -9.34
CA GLY A 256 11.79 -35.46 -10.24
C GLY A 256 10.71 -35.36 -11.32
N ILE A 257 9.48 -34.99 -10.94
CA ILE A 257 8.36 -34.79 -11.87
C ILE A 257 8.65 -33.62 -12.83
N ASP A 258 9.14 -32.49 -12.31
CA ASP A 258 9.45 -31.31 -13.13
C ASP A 258 10.59 -31.62 -14.12
N HIS A 259 11.58 -32.40 -13.70
CA HIS A 259 12.65 -32.86 -14.59
C HIS A 259 12.12 -33.76 -15.73
N GLN A 260 11.25 -34.70 -15.42
CA GLN A 260 10.61 -35.53 -16.46
C GLN A 260 9.75 -34.70 -17.42
N ARG A 261 9.00 -33.70 -16.93
CA ARG A 261 8.21 -32.80 -17.78
C ARG A 261 9.05 -31.91 -18.68
N ALA A 262 10.26 -31.59 -18.28
CA ALA A 262 11.20 -30.79 -19.09
C ALA A 262 11.89 -31.62 -20.17
N GLN A 263 11.81 -32.96 -20.12
CA GLN A 263 12.37 -33.89 -21.10
C GLN A 263 11.35 -34.32 -22.16
N LEU A 264 10.07 -33.99 -21.95
CA LEU A 264 8.99 -34.22 -22.93
C LEU A 264 8.74 -32.95 -23.76
#